data_90549fa91768fb569ea87f54e14fb707
#
_entry.id   90549fa91768fb569ea87f54e14fb707
#
_cell.length_a   1.000
_cell.length_b   1.000
_cell.length_c   1.000
_cell.angle_alpha   90.00
_cell.angle_beta   90.00
_cell.angle_gamma   90.00
#
_symmetry.space_group_name_H-M   'P 1'
#
loop_
_entity.id
_entity.type
_entity.pdbx_description
1 polymer ?
#
loop_
_entity_poly.entity_id
_entity_poly.type
_entity_poly.pdbx_seq_one_letter_code
_entity_poly.pdbx_strand_id
1 'polypeptide(L)'
;CLSQASGKDVGALMNTWISQPGYPVVYASLDNGELALRQEQFFTGPHQPSDRLWPIPLDANDQRLPEILKEREQHLSPAPDGLLLLNHQNASHFITCYDDTLRARILQAIASGTLTPSQRAQYLNEQILLARGGLVASSTLVEALAAFQNESDHTVWEIISLAISDLKKFVDQDEAAEKLLRRLSG
;
A
#
# COMPACT_ATOMS: atom_id res chain seq x y z
N CYS A 1 -18.62 -26.49 -0.05
CA CYS A 1 -17.67 -25.85 0.87
C CYS A 1 -16.64 -25.05 0.06
N LEU A 2 -16.21 -23.86 0.54
CA LEU A 2 -15.26 -22.99 -0.17
C LEU A 2 -13.95 -23.70 -0.51
N SER A 3 -13.43 -24.51 0.41
CA SER A 3 -12.20 -25.30 0.20
C SER A 3 -12.33 -26.32 -0.94
N GLN A 4 -13.53 -26.92 -1.12
CA GLN A 4 -13.78 -27.86 -2.22
C GLN A 4 -13.85 -27.14 -3.58
N ALA A 5 -14.36 -25.91 -3.61
CA ALA A 5 -14.46 -25.13 -4.84
C ALA A 5 -13.12 -24.53 -5.29
N SER A 6 -12.25 -24.17 -4.34
CA SER A 6 -10.96 -23.52 -4.62
C SER A 6 -9.77 -24.49 -4.68
N GLY A 7 -9.92 -25.73 -4.22
CA GLY A 7 -8.83 -26.70 -4.06
C GLY A 7 -7.78 -26.30 -3.00
N LYS A 8 -8.04 -25.23 -2.22
CA LYS A 8 -7.15 -24.68 -1.18
C LYS A 8 -7.75 -24.91 0.20
N ASP A 9 -6.91 -25.08 1.22
CA ASP A 9 -7.38 -25.13 2.61
C ASP A 9 -7.74 -23.71 3.10
N VAL A 10 -8.92 -23.25 2.68
CA VAL A 10 -9.47 -21.94 3.05
C VAL A 10 -9.69 -21.85 4.57
N GLY A 11 -9.99 -22.99 5.22
CA GLY A 11 -10.18 -23.04 6.67
C GLY A 11 -8.92 -22.68 7.44
N ALA A 12 -7.80 -23.28 7.11
CA ALA A 12 -6.51 -22.98 7.75
C ALA A 12 -6.07 -21.53 7.49
N LEU A 13 -6.27 -21.04 6.27
CA LEU A 13 -5.95 -19.66 5.91
C LEU A 13 -6.80 -18.69 6.74
N MET A 14 -8.11 -18.85 6.76
CA MET A 14 -9.03 -18.00 7.51
C MET A 14 -8.82 -18.07 9.03
N ASN A 15 -8.46 -19.24 9.55
CA ASN A 15 -8.22 -19.39 10.98
C ASN A 15 -7.10 -18.47 11.48
N THR A 16 -6.01 -18.34 10.73
CA THR A 16 -4.92 -17.40 11.07
C THR A 16 -5.41 -15.95 11.11
N TRP A 17 -6.24 -15.55 10.13
CA TRP A 17 -6.79 -14.20 10.06
C TRP A 17 -7.77 -13.86 11.19
N ILE A 18 -8.54 -14.84 11.67
CA ILE A 18 -9.53 -14.65 12.72
C ILE A 18 -8.91 -14.75 14.11
N SER A 19 -7.88 -15.60 14.28
CA SER A 19 -7.32 -15.90 15.60
C SER A 19 -6.32 -14.87 16.13
N GLN A 20 -5.84 -13.94 15.28
CA GLN A 20 -4.90 -12.91 15.71
C GLN A 20 -5.38 -11.51 15.35
N PRO A 21 -5.20 -10.52 16.27
CA PRO A 21 -5.62 -9.14 16.02
C PRO A 21 -4.66 -8.42 15.07
N GLY A 22 -5.20 -7.47 14.31
CA GLY A 22 -4.46 -6.64 13.38
C GLY A 22 -4.40 -7.22 11.98
N TYR A 23 -3.59 -6.61 11.14
CA TYR A 23 -3.36 -7.01 9.74
C TYR A 23 -1.95 -6.61 9.32
N PRO A 24 -1.41 -7.19 8.24
CA PRO A 24 -0.03 -6.96 7.84
C PRO A 24 0.14 -5.71 6.97
N VAL A 25 1.35 -5.13 7.04
CA VAL A 25 1.95 -4.31 5.99
C VAL A 25 2.96 -5.17 5.23
N VAL A 26 2.95 -5.07 3.90
CA VAL A 26 3.92 -5.71 3.02
C VAL A 26 4.84 -4.64 2.45
N TYR A 27 6.11 -4.69 2.82
CA TYR A 27 7.15 -3.86 2.21
C TYR A 27 7.60 -4.51 0.91
N ALA A 28 7.60 -3.74 -0.17
CA ALA A 28 8.11 -4.13 -1.46
C ALA A 28 9.28 -3.23 -1.84
N SER A 29 10.46 -3.79 -2.02
CA SER A 29 11.68 -3.03 -2.35
C SER A 29 12.49 -3.71 -3.43
N LEU A 30 13.15 -2.88 -4.24
CA LEU A 30 14.10 -3.32 -5.27
C LEU A 30 15.52 -3.16 -4.76
N ASP A 31 16.28 -4.25 -4.71
CA ASP A 31 17.70 -4.22 -4.38
C ASP A 31 18.49 -5.10 -5.35
N ASN A 32 19.54 -4.55 -5.94
CA ASN A 32 20.48 -5.26 -6.83
C ASN A 32 19.83 -6.11 -7.94
N GLY A 33 18.68 -5.68 -8.46
CA GLY A 33 17.93 -6.40 -9.49
C GLY A 33 17.03 -7.51 -8.96
N GLU A 34 16.82 -7.57 -7.66
CA GLU A 34 15.86 -8.45 -6.98
C GLU A 34 14.71 -7.64 -6.39
N LEU A 35 13.53 -8.24 -6.32
CA LEU A 35 12.40 -7.75 -5.55
C LEU A 35 12.38 -8.48 -4.20
N ALA A 36 12.46 -7.73 -3.12
CA ALA A 36 12.23 -8.23 -1.77
C ALA A 36 10.82 -7.88 -1.31
N LEU A 37 10.08 -8.85 -0.81
CA LEU A 37 8.79 -8.69 -0.13
C LEU A 37 8.97 -9.08 1.32
N ARG A 38 8.60 -8.20 2.25
CA ARG A 38 8.68 -8.45 3.70
C ARG A 38 7.39 -8.06 4.38
N GLN A 39 6.82 -8.95 5.20
CA GLN A 39 5.60 -8.65 5.96
C GLN A 39 5.91 -8.34 7.43
N GLU A 40 5.16 -7.39 7.97
CA GLU A 40 5.13 -7.06 9.40
C GLU A 40 3.69 -6.74 9.82
N GLN A 41 3.40 -6.79 11.12
CA GLN A 41 2.12 -6.31 11.63
C GLN A 41 2.06 -4.78 11.51
N PHE A 42 0.94 -4.26 10.99
CA PHE A 42 0.69 -2.82 10.93
C PHE A 42 0.20 -2.28 12.27
N PHE A 43 0.72 -1.11 12.65
CA PHE A 43 0.32 -0.37 13.85
C PHE A 43 0.20 1.12 13.54
N THR A 44 -0.74 1.79 14.22
CA THR A 44 -0.96 3.26 14.08
C THR A 44 -0.38 4.07 15.25
N GLY A 45 0.49 3.49 16.07
CA GLY A 45 1.09 4.17 17.22
C GLY A 45 2.25 3.38 17.81
N PRO A 46 2.82 3.85 18.95
CA PRO A 46 3.91 3.15 19.61
C PRO A 46 3.56 1.70 19.91
N HIS A 47 4.43 0.79 19.53
CA HIS A 47 4.22 -0.65 19.67
C HIS A 47 5.52 -1.37 19.96
N GLN A 48 5.41 -2.61 20.44
CA GLN A 48 6.53 -3.55 20.51
C GLN A 48 6.58 -4.35 19.20
N PRO A 49 7.77 -4.78 18.76
CA PRO A 49 7.90 -5.67 17.62
C PRO A 49 7.00 -6.90 17.76
N SER A 50 6.39 -7.31 16.65
CA SER A 50 5.50 -8.46 16.60
C SER A 50 6.07 -9.53 15.68
N ASP A 51 6.03 -10.80 16.14
CA ASP A 51 6.43 -11.95 15.32
C ASP A 51 5.27 -12.56 14.53
N ARG A 52 4.08 -11.93 14.59
CA ARG A 52 2.90 -12.41 13.86
C ARG A 52 3.13 -12.37 12.36
N LEU A 53 2.70 -13.44 11.71
CA LEU A 53 2.70 -13.57 10.25
C LEU A 53 1.31 -13.97 9.79
N TRP A 54 0.95 -13.50 8.60
CA TRP A 54 -0.28 -13.85 7.93
C TRP A 54 0.00 -14.58 6.61
N PRO A 55 -0.80 -15.58 6.24
CA PRO A 55 -0.80 -16.09 4.88
C PRO A 55 -1.53 -15.06 3.99
N ILE A 56 -0.78 -14.19 3.31
CA ILE A 56 -1.30 -13.06 2.56
C ILE A 56 -1.51 -13.44 1.10
N PRO A 57 -2.75 -13.50 0.58
CA PRO A 57 -2.97 -13.58 -0.86
C PRO A 57 -2.47 -12.28 -1.50
N LEU A 58 -1.41 -12.37 -2.32
CA LEU A 58 -0.75 -11.17 -2.86
C LEU A 58 -1.56 -10.48 -3.96
N ASP A 59 -2.33 -11.25 -4.75
CA ASP A 59 -3.08 -10.70 -5.88
C ASP A 59 -2.24 -9.68 -6.69
N ALA A 60 -1.04 -10.10 -7.10
CA ALA A 60 -0.09 -9.25 -7.81
C ALA A 60 -0.33 -9.29 -9.32
N ASN A 61 -0.01 -8.18 -10.00
CA ASN A 61 -0.04 -8.13 -11.46
C ASN A 61 1.16 -8.84 -12.13
N ASP A 62 2.12 -9.35 -11.36
CA ASP A 62 3.23 -10.20 -11.84
C ASP A 62 3.01 -11.65 -11.38
N GLN A 63 2.76 -12.55 -12.35
CA GLN A 63 2.47 -13.98 -12.10
C GLN A 63 3.67 -14.79 -11.59
N ARG A 64 4.88 -14.24 -11.58
CA ARG A 64 6.06 -14.88 -11.00
C ARG A 64 6.07 -14.83 -9.49
N LEU A 65 5.29 -13.91 -8.89
CA LEU A 65 5.11 -13.84 -7.47
C LEU A 65 4.24 -14.99 -6.96
N PRO A 66 4.46 -15.46 -5.72
CA PRO A 66 3.62 -16.49 -5.15
C PRO A 66 2.18 -15.97 -4.97
N GLU A 67 1.20 -16.83 -5.15
CA GLU A 67 -0.19 -16.49 -4.86
C GLU A 67 -0.40 -16.08 -3.39
N ILE A 68 0.36 -16.69 -2.47
CA ILE A 68 0.25 -16.44 -1.04
C ILE A 68 1.65 -16.24 -0.45
N LEU A 69 1.89 -15.09 0.15
CA LEU A 69 3.08 -14.80 0.95
C LEU A 69 2.86 -15.36 2.36
N LYS A 70 3.60 -16.38 2.75
CA LYS A 70 3.51 -17.03 4.09
C LYS A 70 4.69 -16.68 4.98
N GLU A 71 5.86 -16.52 4.37
CA GLU A 71 7.10 -16.24 5.06
C GLU A 71 7.22 -14.76 5.45
N ARG A 72 8.07 -14.47 6.41
CA ARG A 72 8.38 -13.07 6.79
C ARG A 72 8.96 -12.30 5.63
N GLU A 73 9.81 -12.95 4.85
CA GLU A 73 10.51 -12.34 3.72
C GLU A 73 10.60 -13.32 2.55
N GLN A 74 10.46 -12.79 1.34
CA GLN A 74 10.56 -13.54 0.10
C GLN A 74 11.22 -12.68 -0.98
N HIS A 75 12.06 -13.31 -1.80
CA HIS A 75 12.77 -12.66 -2.89
C HIS A 75 12.32 -13.20 -4.24
N LEU A 76 12.31 -12.34 -5.26
CA LEU A 76 12.09 -12.67 -6.66
C LEU A 76 13.21 -12.09 -7.51
N SER A 77 13.92 -12.96 -8.22
CA SER A 77 14.98 -12.58 -9.16
C SER A 77 14.70 -13.19 -10.55
N PRO A 78 14.81 -12.41 -11.64
CA PRO A 78 14.98 -10.96 -11.67
C PRO A 78 13.73 -10.22 -11.18
N ALA A 79 13.94 -9.02 -10.65
CA ALA A 79 12.85 -8.14 -10.27
C ALA A 79 11.97 -7.77 -11.47
N PRO A 80 10.70 -7.33 -11.25
CA PRO A 80 9.86 -6.77 -12.31
C PRO A 80 10.46 -5.48 -12.89
N ASP A 81 10.58 -5.41 -14.22
CA ASP A 81 11.10 -4.22 -14.90
C ASP A 81 10.08 -3.08 -15.00
N GLY A 82 8.80 -3.38 -14.83
CA GLY A 82 7.68 -2.47 -15.03
C GLY A 82 6.98 -2.06 -13.75
N LEU A 83 5.72 -1.68 -13.93
CA LEU A 83 4.79 -1.36 -12.85
C LEU A 83 4.46 -2.63 -12.06
N LEU A 84 4.74 -2.62 -10.77
CA LEU A 84 4.32 -3.66 -9.84
C LEU A 84 3.17 -3.13 -8.98
N LEU A 85 2.06 -3.87 -8.97
CA LEU A 85 0.93 -3.65 -8.09
C LEU A 85 0.67 -4.92 -7.29
N LEU A 86 0.76 -4.84 -5.99
CA LEU A 86 0.28 -5.85 -5.06
C LEU A 86 -1.18 -5.54 -4.72
N ASN A 87 -2.00 -6.58 -4.49
CA ASN A 87 -3.44 -6.46 -4.24
C ASN A 87 -4.16 -5.66 -5.34
N HIS A 88 -3.79 -5.90 -6.62
CA HIS A 88 -4.19 -5.06 -7.75
C HIS A 88 -5.69 -5.07 -8.05
N GLN A 89 -6.44 -6.06 -7.55
CA GLN A 89 -7.91 -6.12 -7.61
C GLN A 89 -8.57 -5.71 -6.30
N ASN A 90 -7.77 -5.30 -5.30
CA ASN A 90 -8.24 -4.95 -3.95
C ASN A 90 -9.04 -6.10 -3.28
N ALA A 91 -8.58 -7.32 -3.46
CA ALA A 91 -9.25 -8.54 -3.01
C ALA A 91 -8.72 -9.07 -1.67
N SER A 92 -7.60 -8.52 -1.17
CA SER A 92 -6.91 -8.96 0.04
C SER A 92 -6.80 -7.84 1.08
N HIS A 93 -6.66 -8.22 2.35
CA HIS A 93 -6.63 -7.28 3.46
C HIS A 93 -5.20 -7.06 3.99
N PHE A 94 -4.43 -6.24 3.31
CA PHE A 94 -3.11 -5.79 3.73
C PHE A 94 -2.81 -4.39 3.14
N ILE A 95 -1.79 -3.72 3.66
CA ILE A 95 -1.29 -2.45 3.14
C ILE A 95 0.05 -2.71 2.47
N THR A 96 0.34 -2.01 1.36
CA THR A 96 1.63 -2.10 0.69
C THR A 96 2.46 -0.85 0.91
N CYS A 97 3.69 -1.02 1.40
CA CYS A 97 4.70 0.02 1.49
C CYS A 97 5.76 -0.22 0.41
N TYR A 98 5.70 0.55 -0.66
CA TYR A 98 6.66 0.47 -1.77
C TYR A 98 7.88 1.34 -1.49
N ASP A 99 9.06 0.90 -1.93
CA ASP A 99 10.26 1.73 -1.95
C ASP A 99 10.13 2.91 -2.94
N ASP A 100 11.09 3.81 -2.93
CA ASP A 100 11.06 5.02 -3.77
C ASP A 100 10.99 4.71 -5.26
N THR A 101 11.65 3.65 -5.72
CA THR A 101 11.69 3.27 -7.14
C THR A 101 10.34 2.73 -7.60
N LEU A 102 9.76 1.79 -6.86
CA LEU A 102 8.44 1.23 -7.17
C LEU A 102 7.35 2.29 -7.01
N ARG A 103 7.45 3.13 -5.97
CA ARG A 103 6.54 4.25 -5.73
C ARG A 103 6.54 5.22 -6.91
N ALA A 104 7.71 5.62 -7.41
CA ALA A 104 7.81 6.52 -8.56
C ALA A 104 7.10 5.96 -9.81
N ARG A 105 7.20 4.65 -10.08
CA ARG A 105 6.49 4.00 -11.18
C ARG A 105 4.97 4.05 -10.99
N ILE A 106 4.48 3.85 -9.77
CA ILE A 106 3.06 3.93 -9.45
C ILE A 106 2.54 5.37 -9.63
N LEU A 107 3.27 6.38 -9.12
CA LEU A 107 2.89 7.78 -9.28
C LEU A 107 2.85 8.20 -10.75
N GLN A 108 3.79 7.72 -11.57
CA GLN A 108 3.76 7.92 -13.01
C GLN A 108 2.54 7.27 -13.66
N ALA A 109 2.17 6.05 -13.24
CA ALA A 109 0.99 5.35 -13.74
C ALA A 109 -0.33 6.04 -13.34
N ILE A 110 -0.38 6.66 -12.15
CA ILE A 110 -1.51 7.51 -11.72
C ILE A 110 -1.59 8.75 -12.60
N ALA A 111 -0.51 9.50 -12.74
CA ALA A 111 -0.46 10.75 -13.50
C ALA A 111 -0.79 10.55 -14.99
N SER A 112 -0.42 9.41 -15.56
CA SER A 112 -0.74 9.05 -16.96
C SER A 112 -2.14 8.47 -17.16
N GLY A 113 -2.93 8.26 -16.08
CA GLY A 113 -4.26 7.65 -16.15
C GLY A 113 -4.26 6.16 -16.47
N THR A 114 -3.13 5.46 -16.30
CA THR A 114 -3.01 4.02 -16.58
C THR A 114 -3.76 3.17 -15.55
N LEU A 115 -3.83 3.63 -14.28
CA LEU A 115 -4.50 2.92 -13.20
C LEU A 115 -6.02 3.16 -13.22
N THR A 116 -6.78 2.13 -12.86
CA THR A 116 -8.23 2.27 -12.66
C THR A 116 -8.54 3.17 -11.46
N PRO A 117 -9.75 3.77 -11.37
CA PRO A 117 -10.15 4.54 -10.20
C PRO A 117 -9.99 3.77 -8.88
N SER A 118 -10.37 2.49 -8.86
CA SER A 118 -10.23 1.63 -7.67
C SER A 118 -8.76 1.48 -7.22
N GLN A 119 -7.83 1.27 -8.15
CA GLN A 119 -6.40 1.14 -7.86
C GLN A 119 -5.82 2.47 -7.34
N ARG A 120 -6.23 3.60 -7.94
CA ARG A 120 -5.82 4.93 -7.48
C ARG A 120 -6.34 5.23 -6.07
N ALA A 121 -7.62 4.92 -5.83
CA ALA A 121 -8.25 5.07 -4.53
C ALA A 121 -7.57 4.21 -3.45
N GLN A 122 -7.32 2.95 -3.76
CA GLN A 122 -6.60 2.02 -2.88
C GLN A 122 -5.21 2.55 -2.53
N TYR A 123 -4.40 2.90 -3.55
CA TYR A 123 -3.04 3.40 -3.33
C TYR A 123 -3.05 4.62 -2.40
N LEU A 124 -3.90 5.61 -2.67
CA LEU A 124 -3.95 6.82 -1.84
C LEU A 124 -4.40 6.53 -0.41
N ASN A 125 -5.39 5.65 -0.22
CA ASN A 125 -5.83 5.22 1.10
C ASN A 125 -4.71 4.51 1.88
N GLU A 126 -3.93 3.66 1.21
CA GLU A 126 -2.76 3.01 1.82
C GLU A 126 -1.69 4.03 2.22
N GLN A 127 -1.42 5.07 1.40
CA GLN A 127 -0.48 6.14 1.77
C GLN A 127 -0.95 6.91 3.01
N ILE A 128 -2.25 7.18 3.15
CA ILE A 128 -2.82 7.79 4.36
C ILE A 128 -2.56 6.91 5.59
N LEU A 129 -2.81 5.62 5.49
CA LEU A 129 -2.61 4.66 6.59
C LEU A 129 -1.13 4.55 6.96
N LEU A 130 -0.23 4.46 5.97
CA LEU A 130 1.22 4.43 6.18
C LEU A 130 1.72 5.70 6.89
N ALA A 131 1.24 6.88 6.49
CA ALA A 131 1.58 8.14 7.14
C ALA A 131 1.05 8.19 8.59
N ARG A 132 -0.18 7.75 8.85
CA ARG A 132 -0.75 7.62 10.19
C ARG A 132 0.02 6.64 11.07
N GLY A 133 0.53 5.57 10.49
CA GLY A 133 1.39 4.58 11.15
C GLY A 133 2.83 5.05 11.36
N GLY A 134 3.23 6.21 10.79
CA GLY A 134 4.60 6.71 10.85
C GLY A 134 5.59 5.89 10.01
N LEU A 135 5.09 5.05 9.09
CA LEU A 135 5.91 4.20 8.21
C LEU A 135 6.43 4.97 6.99
N VAL A 136 5.76 6.05 6.62
CA VAL A 136 6.21 7.01 5.61
C VAL A 136 6.09 8.42 6.17
N ALA A 137 6.91 9.34 5.68
CA ALA A 137 6.83 10.75 6.05
C ALA A 137 5.57 11.40 5.47
N SER A 138 5.05 12.45 6.12
CA SER A 138 3.91 13.22 5.60
C SER A 138 4.22 13.86 4.24
N SER A 139 5.49 14.21 3.97
CA SER A 139 5.95 14.67 2.66
C SER A 139 5.71 13.65 1.54
N THR A 140 5.84 12.35 1.82
CA THR A 140 5.54 11.27 0.86
C THR A 140 4.06 11.27 0.45
N LEU A 141 3.14 11.54 1.40
CA LEU A 141 1.73 11.68 1.09
C LEU A 141 1.44 12.93 0.24
N VAL A 142 2.17 14.03 0.49
CA VAL A 142 2.07 15.25 -0.34
C VAL A 142 2.55 15.00 -1.77
N GLU A 143 3.68 14.29 -1.93
CA GLU A 143 4.17 13.87 -3.24
C GLU A 143 3.16 12.98 -3.97
N ALA A 144 2.55 12.04 -3.25
CA ALA A 144 1.51 11.19 -3.81
C ALA A 144 0.33 12.01 -4.34
N LEU A 145 -0.17 13.00 -3.58
CA LEU A 145 -1.28 13.87 -4.00
C LEU A 145 -0.96 14.66 -5.27
N ALA A 146 0.31 15.03 -5.50
CA ALA A 146 0.70 15.74 -6.71
C ALA A 146 0.47 14.93 -8.00
N ALA A 147 0.41 13.60 -7.93
CA ALA A 147 0.11 12.74 -9.07
C ALA A 147 -1.37 12.75 -9.49
N PHE A 148 -2.27 13.27 -8.63
CA PHE A 148 -3.72 13.28 -8.86
C PHE A 148 -4.24 14.59 -9.45
N GLN A 149 -3.40 15.43 -10.05
CA GLN A 149 -3.80 16.75 -10.61
C GLN A 149 -4.90 16.66 -11.68
N ASN A 150 -4.97 15.55 -12.40
CA ASN A 150 -5.95 15.30 -13.45
C ASN A 150 -7.06 14.33 -13.02
N GLU A 151 -7.28 14.17 -11.73
CA GLU A 151 -8.30 13.25 -11.24
C GLU A 151 -9.72 13.77 -11.56
N SER A 152 -10.59 12.86 -11.93
CA SER A 152 -11.99 13.17 -12.28
C SER A 152 -13.00 12.23 -11.63
N ASP A 153 -12.53 11.14 -11.00
CA ASP A 153 -13.41 10.19 -10.33
C ASP A 153 -13.83 10.69 -8.94
N HIS A 154 -15.13 10.66 -8.68
CA HIS A 154 -15.70 11.20 -7.43
C HIS A 154 -15.22 10.45 -6.19
N THR A 155 -15.11 9.11 -6.27
CA THR A 155 -14.66 8.28 -5.14
C THR A 155 -13.20 8.58 -4.79
N VAL A 156 -12.35 8.77 -5.79
CA VAL A 156 -10.95 9.17 -5.59
C VAL A 156 -10.86 10.55 -4.96
N TRP A 157 -11.72 11.50 -5.38
CA TRP A 157 -11.79 12.85 -4.80
C TRP A 157 -12.18 12.84 -3.31
N GLU A 158 -13.07 11.94 -2.90
CA GLU A 158 -13.39 11.78 -1.47
C GLU A 158 -12.15 11.39 -0.65
N ILE A 159 -11.32 10.48 -1.18
CA ILE A 159 -10.08 10.06 -0.51
C ILE A 159 -9.02 11.16 -0.55
N ILE A 160 -8.90 11.92 -1.64
CA ILE A 160 -8.03 13.11 -1.72
C ILE A 160 -8.41 14.11 -0.61
N SER A 161 -9.70 14.37 -0.45
CA SER A 161 -10.20 15.29 0.58
C SER A 161 -9.88 14.80 1.99
N LEU A 162 -9.97 13.49 2.22
CA LEU A 162 -9.56 12.87 3.49
C LEU A 162 -8.05 13.01 3.72
N ALA A 163 -7.23 12.74 2.69
CA ALA A 163 -5.77 12.90 2.75
C ALA A 163 -5.35 14.33 3.11
N ILE A 164 -5.96 15.34 2.46
CA ILE A 164 -5.71 16.75 2.75
C ILE A 164 -6.14 17.11 4.18
N SER A 165 -7.29 16.59 4.64
CA SER A 165 -7.76 16.80 6.01
C SER A 165 -6.81 16.22 7.06
N ASP A 166 -6.23 15.06 6.79
CA ASP A 166 -5.25 14.45 7.68
C ASP A 166 -3.93 15.22 7.68
N LEU A 167 -3.44 15.59 6.48
CA LEU A 167 -2.23 16.41 6.39
C LEU A 167 -2.36 17.70 7.19
N LYS A 168 -3.51 18.37 7.17
CA LYS A 168 -3.73 19.58 7.98
C LYS A 168 -3.54 19.32 9.48
N LYS A 169 -3.90 18.16 10.00
CA LYS A 169 -3.71 17.79 11.40
C LYS A 169 -2.24 17.58 11.78
N PHE A 170 -1.43 17.12 10.81
CA PHE A 170 0.01 16.90 11.03
C PHE A 170 0.84 18.17 10.82
N VAL A 171 0.32 19.12 10.04
CA VAL A 171 1.01 20.32 9.55
C VAL A 171 0.86 21.52 10.49
N ASP A 172 -0.08 21.52 11.44
CA ASP A 172 -0.26 22.61 12.41
C ASP A 172 1.02 22.94 13.24
N GLN A 173 2.13 22.24 13.01
CA GLN A 173 3.44 22.44 13.63
C GLN A 173 4.60 22.63 12.66
N ASP A 174 4.37 22.62 11.31
CA ASP A 174 5.42 22.74 10.29
C ASP A 174 5.05 23.74 9.19
N GLU A 175 5.63 24.94 9.27
CA GLU A 175 5.41 26.07 8.34
C GLU A 175 5.73 25.74 6.86
N ALA A 176 6.70 24.84 6.61
CA ALA A 176 7.12 24.44 5.27
C ALA A 176 6.06 23.54 4.61
N ALA A 177 5.49 22.62 5.37
CA ALA A 177 4.43 21.73 4.94
C ALA A 177 3.11 22.49 4.73
N GLU A 178 2.80 23.50 5.55
CA GLU A 178 1.64 24.37 5.37
C GLU A 178 1.70 25.15 4.05
N LYS A 179 2.88 25.68 3.70
CA LYS A 179 3.09 26.42 2.45
C LYS A 179 2.93 25.54 1.21
N LEU A 180 3.30 24.27 1.30
CA LEU A 180 3.14 23.29 0.23
C LEU A 180 1.67 22.89 0.06
N LEU A 181 0.94 22.67 1.16
CA LEU A 181 -0.50 22.37 1.15
C LEU A 181 -1.34 23.50 0.56
N ARG A 182 -1.01 24.76 0.86
CA ARG A 182 -1.68 25.94 0.28
C ARG A 182 -1.54 26.00 -1.25
N ARG A 183 -0.42 25.52 -1.81
CA ARG A 183 -0.21 25.44 -3.26
C ARG A 183 -1.00 24.33 -3.95
N LEU A 184 -1.34 23.25 -3.22
CA LEU A 184 -2.10 22.12 -3.75
C LEU A 184 -3.62 22.30 -3.61
N SER A 185 -4.07 23.22 -2.74
CA SER A 185 -5.48 23.48 -2.46
C SER A 185 -6.04 24.74 -3.15
N GLY A 186 -5.25 25.49 -3.91
CA GLY A 186 -5.65 26.65 -4.72
C GLY A 186 -5.65 26.33 -6.19
#